data_842e88ad5c2d57476e9191b9cc809c5f
#
_entry.id   842e88ad5c2d57476e9191b9cc809c5f
#
_cell.length_a   1.000
_cell.length_b   1.000
_cell.length_c   1.000
_cell.angle_alpha   90.00
_cell.angle_beta   90.00
_cell.angle_gamma   90.00
#
_symmetry.space_group_name_H-M   'P 1'
#
loop_
_entity.id
_entity.type
_entity.pdbx_description
1 polymer ?
#
loop_
_entity_poly.entity_id
_entity_poly.type
_entity_poly.pdbx_seq_one_letter_code
_entity_poly.pdbx_strand_id
1 'polypeptide(L)'
;MTTTEEPSSDQGSDVSIEDLDIAIAHWHVRSWGGAEYLVTKMAEVLDLDSVYTVGPPDPDDENPYGDVGFVDVVPSLDYSWFRRLQLRAGRVFEYAMWEDVDWREFGDPDVLITSGATTRAVITPDDTLHVNYCHSPPRWYYDLYHDRKNSTAGRLARPLIRHLRTRDMAIDPRVDHYMANSPIVARRLQKYYERDSTVVYPPVDLDSCYEGEDEGYYLHLGRLDEEKGVPEIVEAFRGTAHQLVLAGGEGDIAESVRQEIDGADNIEYRGFVSESEKYELLSKCRALVFNGCNEDFGIVPIEANASGKAVLTRDEGFPGLFVSNGENGLLHDGSSAGIRSAVERFEREGIEGNPKEHVETFSLDAFGASLTSTIAREYDSFRKLTTI
;
A
#
# COMPACT_ATOMS: atom_id res chain seq x y z
N MET A 1 41.24 -17.67 -7.55
CA MET A 1 40.28 -18.48 -8.31
C MET A 1 39.13 -18.76 -7.35
N THR A 2 38.18 -17.89 -7.33
CA THR A 2 36.93 -18.01 -6.57
C THR A 2 35.82 -18.24 -7.60
N THR A 3 35.35 -19.45 -7.66
CA THR A 3 34.23 -19.88 -8.48
C THR A 3 32.98 -19.26 -7.90
N THR A 4 32.39 -18.33 -8.64
CA THR A 4 31.01 -17.85 -8.46
C THR A 4 30.07 -18.97 -8.88
N GLU A 5 29.41 -19.61 -7.92
CA GLU A 5 28.27 -20.47 -8.20
C GLU A 5 27.11 -19.57 -8.69
N GLU A 6 26.66 -19.82 -9.89
CA GLU A 6 25.40 -19.30 -10.43
C GLU A 6 24.23 -19.86 -9.58
N PRO A 7 23.17 -19.07 -9.29
CA PRO A 7 22.00 -19.59 -8.60
C PRO A 7 21.32 -20.64 -9.49
N SER A 8 21.10 -21.81 -8.90
CA SER A 8 20.46 -22.96 -9.51
C SER A 8 19.09 -22.61 -10.12
N SER A 9 18.88 -23.12 -11.31
CA SER A 9 17.64 -23.13 -12.07
C SER A 9 16.39 -23.35 -11.22
N ASP A 10 15.43 -22.48 -11.45
CA ASP A 10 14.02 -22.59 -11.10
C ASP A 10 13.51 -24.03 -11.28
N GLN A 11 13.38 -24.77 -10.18
CA GLN A 11 12.65 -26.02 -10.14
C GLN A 11 11.19 -25.61 -9.96
N GLY A 12 10.42 -25.63 -11.03
CA GLY A 12 8.97 -25.42 -10.98
C GLY A 12 8.36 -26.28 -9.86
N SER A 13 7.50 -25.67 -9.05
CA SER A 13 6.76 -26.38 -8.00
C SER A 13 5.89 -27.46 -8.65
N ASP A 14 5.85 -28.68 -8.08
CA ASP A 14 4.95 -29.76 -8.52
C ASP A 14 3.47 -29.50 -8.18
N VAL A 15 3.16 -28.39 -7.46
CA VAL A 15 1.81 -28.05 -6.98
C VAL A 15 1.17 -27.02 -7.90
N SER A 16 0.00 -27.34 -8.42
CA SER A 16 -0.87 -26.38 -9.11
C SER A 16 -1.67 -25.58 -8.09
N ILE A 17 -1.73 -24.26 -8.24
CA ILE A 17 -2.56 -23.38 -7.40
C ILE A 17 -4.04 -23.72 -7.50
N GLU A 18 -4.50 -24.19 -8.66
CA GLU A 18 -5.88 -24.60 -8.93
C GLU A 18 -6.32 -25.80 -8.08
N ASP A 19 -5.37 -26.55 -7.52
CA ASP A 19 -5.64 -27.72 -6.66
C ASP A 19 -5.67 -27.35 -5.16
N LEU A 20 -5.49 -26.08 -4.79
CA LEU A 20 -5.41 -25.61 -3.41
C LEU A 20 -6.67 -24.89 -2.98
N ASP A 21 -7.18 -25.23 -1.81
CA ASP A 21 -8.20 -24.44 -1.13
C ASP A 21 -7.55 -23.21 -0.49
N ILE A 22 -7.82 -22.00 -1.06
CA ILE A 22 -7.21 -20.74 -0.62
C ILE A 22 -8.27 -19.82 0.00
N ALA A 23 -7.95 -19.20 1.12
CA ALA A 23 -8.78 -18.17 1.72
C ALA A 23 -7.98 -16.87 1.92
N ILE A 24 -8.66 -15.72 1.80
CA ILE A 24 -8.09 -14.40 2.07
C ILE A 24 -8.79 -13.78 3.27
N ALA A 25 -8.02 -13.34 4.27
CA ALA A 25 -8.49 -12.57 5.40
C ALA A 25 -7.93 -11.15 5.34
N HIS A 26 -8.81 -10.16 5.40
CA HIS A 26 -8.45 -8.75 5.39
C HIS A 26 -8.97 -8.06 6.64
N TRP A 27 -8.26 -7.04 7.12
CA TRP A 27 -8.70 -6.26 8.28
C TRP A 27 -10.12 -5.69 8.06
N HIS A 28 -10.59 -4.77 8.88
CA HIS A 28 -11.89 -4.12 8.67
C HIS A 28 -11.86 -3.17 7.46
N VAL A 29 -12.92 -3.19 6.67
CA VAL A 29 -13.14 -2.27 5.54
C VAL A 29 -13.94 -1.05 6.06
N ARG A 30 -13.28 0.10 6.17
CA ARG A 30 -13.92 1.37 6.59
C ARG A 30 -14.13 2.34 5.44
N SER A 31 -13.34 2.19 4.42
CA SER A 31 -13.38 3.01 3.21
C SER A 31 -12.63 2.26 2.13
N TRP A 32 -13.03 2.47 0.91
CA TRP A 32 -12.37 1.90 -0.26
C TRP A 32 -11.04 2.63 -0.52
N GLY A 33 -9.96 1.87 -0.63
CA GLY A 33 -8.61 2.38 -0.82
C GLY A 33 -7.69 1.35 -1.46
N GLY A 34 -6.38 1.64 -1.49
CA GLY A 34 -5.39 0.77 -2.15
C GLY A 34 -5.25 -0.62 -1.54
N ALA A 35 -5.56 -0.78 -0.24
CA ALA A 35 -5.50 -2.09 0.40
C ALA A 35 -6.70 -2.96 0.02
N GLU A 36 -7.89 -2.37 -0.08
CA GLU A 36 -9.12 -3.02 -0.51
C GLU A 36 -9.08 -3.33 -2.01
N TYR A 37 -8.52 -2.43 -2.83
CA TYR A 37 -8.23 -2.69 -4.24
C TYR A 37 -7.33 -3.92 -4.40
N LEU A 38 -6.22 -3.96 -3.66
CA LEU A 38 -5.29 -5.08 -3.72
C LEU A 38 -5.96 -6.42 -3.38
N VAL A 39 -6.70 -6.52 -2.27
CA VAL A 39 -7.29 -7.82 -1.87
C VAL A 39 -8.42 -8.24 -2.81
N THR A 40 -9.14 -7.29 -3.41
CA THR A 40 -10.09 -7.57 -4.48
C THR A 40 -9.37 -8.17 -5.69
N LYS A 41 -8.30 -7.54 -6.17
CA LYS A 41 -7.51 -8.06 -7.29
C LYS A 41 -6.79 -9.38 -6.97
N MET A 42 -6.37 -9.57 -5.72
CA MET A 42 -5.81 -10.84 -5.26
C MET A 42 -6.86 -11.95 -5.32
N ALA A 43 -8.09 -11.70 -4.88
CA ALA A 43 -9.18 -12.65 -4.95
C ALA A 43 -9.55 -12.98 -6.40
N GLU A 44 -9.63 -11.97 -7.30
CA GLU A 44 -9.88 -12.18 -8.72
C GLU A 44 -8.79 -13.06 -9.38
N VAL A 45 -7.51 -12.80 -9.10
CA VAL A 45 -6.39 -13.61 -9.62
C VAL A 45 -6.44 -15.07 -9.16
N LEU A 46 -6.95 -15.30 -7.93
CA LEU A 46 -7.05 -16.63 -7.32
C LEU A 46 -8.41 -17.29 -7.55
N ASP A 47 -9.29 -16.70 -8.37
CA ASP A 47 -10.65 -17.17 -8.66
C ASP A 47 -11.51 -17.38 -7.40
N LEU A 48 -11.43 -16.39 -6.47
CA LEU A 48 -12.16 -16.39 -5.21
C LEU A 48 -13.31 -15.37 -5.23
N ASP A 49 -14.50 -15.80 -4.82
CA ASP A 49 -15.70 -14.96 -4.79
C ASP A 49 -15.75 -14.03 -3.56
N SER A 50 -14.91 -14.28 -2.53
CA SER A 50 -15.02 -13.56 -1.27
C SER A 50 -13.70 -13.38 -0.52
N VAL A 51 -13.65 -12.33 0.30
CA VAL A 51 -12.60 -12.01 1.27
C VAL A 51 -13.22 -11.95 2.66
N TYR A 52 -12.61 -12.62 3.62
CA TYR A 52 -13.09 -12.66 5.02
C TYR A 52 -12.59 -11.42 5.79
N THR A 53 -13.47 -10.82 6.60
CA THR A 53 -13.16 -9.62 7.38
C THR A 53 -13.89 -9.57 8.71
N VAL A 54 -13.34 -8.85 9.69
CA VAL A 54 -13.99 -8.58 11.00
C VAL A 54 -14.85 -7.31 10.98
N GLY A 55 -14.94 -6.61 9.88
CA GLY A 55 -15.74 -5.41 9.69
C GLY A 55 -15.96 -5.17 8.21
N PRO A 56 -16.98 -5.82 7.61
CA PRO A 56 -17.30 -5.61 6.20
C PRO A 56 -17.73 -4.15 5.94
N PRO A 57 -17.72 -3.71 4.68
CA PRO A 57 -18.26 -2.42 4.29
C PRO A 57 -19.76 -2.34 4.65
N ASP A 58 -20.32 -1.12 4.60
CA ASP A 58 -21.75 -0.96 4.72
C ASP A 58 -22.44 -1.77 3.60
N PRO A 59 -23.52 -2.51 3.88
CA PRO A 59 -24.23 -3.30 2.85
C PRO A 59 -24.70 -2.49 1.63
N ASP A 60 -24.86 -1.16 1.79
CA ASP A 60 -25.21 -0.24 0.70
C ASP A 60 -23.97 0.26 -0.09
N ASP A 61 -22.76 -0.02 0.39
CA ASP A 61 -21.49 0.33 -0.27
C ASP A 61 -21.01 -0.82 -1.16
N GLU A 62 -21.27 -0.73 -2.45
CA GLU A 62 -20.75 -1.68 -3.44
C GLU A 62 -19.22 -1.60 -3.54
N ASN A 63 -18.58 -2.75 -3.76
CA ASN A 63 -17.14 -2.80 -4.00
C ASN A 63 -16.83 -2.13 -5.37
N PRO A 64 -16.12 -0.99 -5.39
CA PRO A 64 -15.86 -0.28 -6.64
C PRO A 64 -14.78 -0.94 -7.51
N TYR A 65 -14.13 -2.00 -7.01
CA TYR A 65 -12.95 -2.60 -7.63
C TYR A 65 -13.23 -3.95 -8.30
N GLY A 66 -14.43 -4.53 -8.11
CA GLY A 66 -14.82 -5.81 -8.71
C GLY A 66 -16.00 -6.47 -7.97
N ASP A 67 -16.37 -7.66 -8.42
CA ASP A 67 -17.54 -8.41 -7.90
C ASP A 67 -17.24 -9.25 -6.65
N VAL A 68 -16.04 -9.12 -6.07
CA VAL A 68 -15.63 -9.87 -4.87
C VAL A 68 -16.37 -9.36 -3.64
N GLY A 69 -17.02 -10.29 -2.93
CA GLY A 69 -17.74 -10.01 -1.69
C GLY A 69 -16.82 -9.92 -0.46
N PHE A 70 -17.30 -9.22 0.59
CA PHE A 70 -16.61 -9.19 1.89
C PHE A 70 -17.48 -9.87 2.95
N VAL A 71 -17.02 -11.00 3.47
CA VAL A 71 -17.74 -11.85 4.41
C VAL A 71 -17.34 -11.55 5.85
N ASP A 72 -18.33 -11.19 6.68
CA ASP A 72 -18.12 -10.91 8.10
C ASP A 72 -17.92 -12.21 8.90
N VAL A 73 -16.74 -12.40 9.50
CA VAL A 73 -16.45 -13.55 10.37
C VAL A 73 -16.91 -13.34 11.81
N VAL A 74 -17.28 -12.13 12.23
CA VAL A 74 -17.71 -11.82 13.62
C VAL A 74 -18.96 -12.57 14.07
N PRO A 75 -19.97 -12.85 13.23
CA PRO A 75 -21.13 -13.65 13.65
C PRO A 75 -20.79 -15.07 14.10
N SER A 76 -19.68 -15.65 13.65
CA SER A 76 -19.17 -16.93 14.15
C SER A 76 -18.59 -16.82 15.57
N LEU A 77 -18.27 -15.60 16.00
CA LEU A 77 -17.71 -15.31 17.31
C LEU A 77 -18.82 -14.89 18.28
N ASP A 78 -18.80 -15.38 19.49
CA ASP A 78 -19.81 -15.06 20.55
C ASP A 78 -19.66 -13.63 21.13
N TYR A 79 -19.26 -12.68 20.27
CA TYR A 79 -18.93 -11.29 20.63
C TYR A 79 -19.96 -10.24 20.15
N SER A 80 -21.17 -10.61 19.84
CA SER A 80 -22.18 -9.68 19.27
C SER A 80 -22.41 -8.40 20.11
N TRP A 81 -22.17 -8.44 21.42
CA TRP A 81 -22.24 -7.28 22.31
C TRP A 81 -21.00 -6.36 22.23
N PHE A 82 -19.86 -6.87 21.74
CA PHE A 82 -18.60 -6.14 21.62
C PHE A 82 -18.55 -5.24 20.38
N ARG A 83 -19.39 -5.49 19.38
CA ARG A 83 -19.40 -4.75 18.10
C ARG A 83 -19.49 -3.23 18.27
N ARG A 84 -20.27 -2.77 19.28
CA ARG A 84 -20.39 -1.32 19.59
C ARG A 84 -19.15 -0.74 20.28
N LEU A 85 -18.39 -1.56 20.97
CA LEU A 85 -17.14 -1.15 21.64
C LEU A 85 -15.96 -1.16 20.66
N GLN A 86 -15.98 -2.06 19.68
CA GLN A 86 -15.02 -2.22 18.60
C GLN A 86 -14.80 -0.94 17.80
N LEU A 87 -15.89 -0.26 17.46
CA LEU A 87 -15.85 1.03 16.73
C LEU A 87 -15.10 2.13 17.51
N ARG A 88 -14.95 2.01 18.83
CA ARG A 88 -14.30 3.00 19.69
C ARG A 88 -12.93 2.59 20.21
N ALA A 89 -12.63 1.32 20.35
CA ALA A 89 -11.40 0.80 20.92
C ALA A 89 -10.48 0.11 19.87
N GLY A 90 -10.93 -0.01 18.63
CA GLY A 90 -10.16 -0.34 17.41
C GLY A 90 -9.28 -1.58 17.54
N ARG A 91 -8.06 -1.43 17.10
CA ARG A 91 -7.05 -2.48 16.92
C ARG A 91 -6.77 -3.39 18.12
N VAL A 92 -7.05 -2.94 19.35
CA VAL A 92 -6.82 -3.77 20.55
C VAL A 92 -7.68 -5.03 20.54
N PHE A 93 -8.91 -4.91 20.02
CA PHE A 93 -9.86 -6.04 19.97
C PHE A 93 -9.74 -6.85 18.68
N GLU A 94 -9.28 -6.25 17.58
CA GLU A 94 -9.10 -6.95 16.31
C GLU A 94 -8.14 -8.14 16.43
N TYR A 95 -7.05 -8.01 17.17
CA TYR A 95 -6.14 -9.13 17.43
C TYR A 95 -6.86 -10.33 18.09
N ALA A 96 -7.71 -10.04 19.09
CA ALA A 96 -8.43 -11.10 19.77
C ALA A 96 -9.51 -11.75 18.88
N MET A 97 -10.15 -10.93 18.04
CA MET A 97 -11.18 -11.45 17.13
C MET A 97 -10.57 -12.39 16.10
N TRP A 98 -9.43 -12.03 15.52
CA TRP A 98 -8.72 -12.90 14.58
C TRP A 98 -8.17 -14.16 15.23
N GLU A 99 -7.77 -14.13 16.52
CA GLU A 99 -7.36 -15.32 17.28
C GLU A 99 -8.51 -16.31 17.51
N ASP A 100 -9.74 -15.82 17.58
CA ASP A 100 -10.92 -16.64 17.90
C ASP A 100 -11.63 -17.18 16.64
N VAL A 101 -11.19 -16.85 15.42
CA VAL A 101 -11.74 -17.42 14.17
C VAL A 101 -11.26 -18.86 13.99
N ASP A 102 -12.20 -19.79 13.92
CA ASP A 102 -11.94 -21.20 13.56
C ASP A 102 -12.04 -21.36 12.02
N TRP A 103 -10.90 -21.45 11.35
CA TRP A 103 -10.83 -21.51 9.89
C TRP A 103 -11.44 -22.78 9.30
N ARG A 104 -11.64 -23.83 10.12
CA ARG A 104 -12.36 -25.04 9.69
C ARG A 104 -13.84 -24.77 9.40
N GLU A 105 -14.43 -23.73 10.00
CA GLU A 105 -15.79 -23.28 9.69
C GLU A 105 -15.88 -22.53 8.34
N PHE A 106 -14.72 -22.09 7.79
CA PHE A 106 -14.59 -21.32 6.55
C PHE A 106 -13.89 -22.09 5.42
N GLY A 107 -14.05 -23.44 5.41
CA GLY A 107 -13.57 -24.30 4.34
C GLY A 107 -12.27 -25.04 4.61
N ASP A 108 -11.66 -24.85 5.81
CA ASP A 108 -10.39 -25.52 6.18
C ASP A 108 -9.30 -25.37 5.12
N PRO A 109 -8.87 -24.12 4.82
CA PRO A 109 -8.04 -23.83 3.64
C PRO A 109 -6.63 -24.42 3.77
N ASP A 110 -6.08 -24.89 2.64
CA ASP A 110 -4.67 -25.26 2.51
C ASP A 110 -3.74 -24.05 2.70
N VAL A 111 -4.18 -22.89 2.21
CA VAL A 111 -3.45 -21.62 2.29
C VAL A 111 -4.36 -20.51 2.81
N LEU A 112 -3.97 -19.89 3.89
CA LEU A 112 -4.61 -18.67 4.41
C LEU A 112 -3.72 -17.46 4.12
N ILE A 113 -4.20 -16.56 3.26
CA ILE A 113 -3.53 -15.29 2.99
C ILE A 113 -4.16 -14.23 3.88
N THR A 114 -3.35 -13.63 4.77
CA THR A 114 -3.81 -12.53 5.62
C THR A 114 -3.28 -11.20 5.10
N SER A 115 -4.13 -10.17 5.03
CA SER A 115 -3.78 -8.83 4.57
C SER A 115 -3.95 -7.84 5.73
N GLY A 116 -2.86 -7.21 6.12
CA GLY A 116 -2.83 -6.26 7.21
C GLY A 116 -2.11 -6.73 8.47
N ALA A 117 -1.98 -5.83 9.45
CA ALA A 117 -1.17 -6.09 10.64
C ALA A 117 -1.90 -6.93 11.70
N THR A 118 -3.21 -6.69 11.89
CA THR A 118 -4.01 -7.37 12.91
C THR A 118 -4.43 -8.78 12.51
N THR A 119 -4.61 -9.01 11.21
CA THR A 119 -4.96 -10.32 10.64
C THR A 119 -3.92 -11.41 10.88
N ARG A 120 -2.66 -11.02 11.12
CA ARG A 120 -1.59 -11.97 11.50
C ARG A 120 -1.85 -12.72 12.82
N ALA A 121 -2.86 -12.24 13.58
CA ALA A 121 -3.22 -12.88 14.85
C ALA A 121 -4.01 -14.19 14.69
N VAL A 122 -4.40 -14.55 13.48
CA VAL A 122 -5.06 -15.85 13.21
C VAL A 122 -4.23 -17.01 13.77
N ILE A 123 -4.94 -18.04 14.18
CA ILE A 123 -4.36 -19.34 14.59
C ILE A 123 -4.80 -20.35 13.54
N THR A 124 -3.86 -20.80 12.73
CA THR A 124 -4.10 -21.79 11.69
C THR A 124 -3.86 -23.21 12.21
N PRO A 125 -4.54 -24.24 11.65
CA PRO A 125 -4.13 -25.62 11.80
C PRO A 125 -2.68 -25.87 11.32
N ASP A 126 -2.07 -26.95 11.78
CA ASP A 126 -0.68 -27.32 11.46
C ASP A 126 -0.46 -27.62 9.96
N ASP A 127 -1.53 -27.91 9.22
CA ASP A 127 -1.55 -28.24 7.80
C ASP A 127 -1.98 -27.07 6.90
N THR A 128 -2.26 -25.90 7.46
CA THR A 128 -2.58 -24.66 6.75
C THR A 128 -1.36 -23.76 6.65
N LEU A 129 -0.90 -23.44 5.44
CA LEU A 129 0.13 -22.43 5.23
C LEU A 129 -0.40 -21.02 5.49
N HIS A 130 0.16 -20.31 6.46
CA HIS A 130 -0.19 -18.92 6.75
C HIS A 130 0.75 -17.94 6.05
N VAL A 131 0.26 -17.27 5.03
CA VAL A 131 0.99 -16.20 4.32
C VAL A 131 0.44 -14.83 4.70
N ASN A 132 1.31 -13.88 5.05
CA ASN A 132 0.86 -12.50 5.28
C ASN A 132 1.33 -11.57 4.16
N TYR A 133 0.38 -10.92 3.50
CA TYR A 133 0.67 -9.78 2.64
C TYR A 133 0.80 -8.51 3.48
N CYS A 134 2.02 -8.04 3.63
CA CYS A 134 2.37 -6.93 4.49
C CYS A 134 2.37 -5.61 3.72
N HIS A 135 1.38 -4.75 3.98
CA HIS A 135 1.37 -3.37 3.45
C HIS A 135 2.44 -2.52 4.12
N SER A 136 2.59 -2.66 5.43
CA SER A 136 3.67 -2.12 6.26
C SER A 136 3.53 -2.69 7.68
N PRO A 137 4.62 -2.98 8.39
CA PRO A 137 4.57 -3.10 9.84
C PRO A 137 3.91 -1.86 10.45
N PRO A 138 3.18 -1.97 11.59
CA PRO A 138 2.49 -0.82 12.17
C PRO A 138 3.44 0.32 12.50
N ARG A 139 3.55 1.31 11.62
CA ARG A 139 4.54 2.39 11.68
C ARG A 139 4.53 3.15 13.01
N TRP A 140 3.36 3.26 13.64
CA TRP A 140 3.21 3.91 14.97
C TRP A 140 3.87 3.15 16.11
N TYR A 141 4.10 1.85 15.94
CA TYR A 141 4.80 1.05 16.93
C TYR A 141 6.31 1.17 16.77
N TYR A 142 6.81 1.52 15.56
CA TYR A 142 8.20 1.47 15.15
C TYR A 142 8.74 2.83 14.68
N ASP A 143 8.84 3.09 13.40
CA ASP A 143 9.53 4.26 12.83
C ASP A 143 8.87 5.60 13.19
N LEU A 144 7.54 5.72 13.16
CA LEU A 144 6.80 6.93 13.52
C LEU A 144 6.52 7.09 15.03
N TYR A 145 7.02 6.18 15.86
CA TYR A 145 6.77 6.25 17.32
C TYR A 145 7.27 7.55 17.95
N HIS A 146 8.39 8.07 17.46
CA HIS A 146 9.00 9.25 18.02
C HIS A 146 8.37 10.55 17.54
N ASP A 147 7.79 10.58 16.37
CA ASP A 147 7.20 11.78 15.77
C ASP A 147 5.93 12.19 16.53
N ARG A 148 5.11 11.21 16.90
CA ARG A 148 3.86 11.43 17.66
C ARG A 148 4.01 11.53 19.18
N LYS A 149 5.14 11.13 19.76
CA LYS A 149 5.34 11.11 21.22
C LYS A 149 5.29 12.48 21.89
N ASN A 150 5.49 13.56 21.16
CA ASN A 150 5.60 14.91 21.71
C ASN A 150 4.23 15.55 21.96
N SER A 151 3.13 15.05 21.41
CA SER A 151 1.79 15.50 21.73
C SER A 151 1.34 14.98 23.11
N THR A 152 0.43 15.71 23.78
CA THR A 152 -0.14 15.28 25.07
C THR A 152 -0.87 13.95 24.93
N ALA A 153 -1.65 13.77 23.87
CA ALA A 153 -2.34 12.52 23.55
C ALA A 153 -1.35 11.37 23.33
N GLY A 154 -0.26 11.60 22.59
CA GLY A 154 0.79 10.63 22.35
C GLY A 154 1.48 10.17 23.64
N ARG A 155 1.68 11.08 24.60
CA ARG A 155 2.25 10.71 25.92
C ARG A 155 1.34 9.79 26.71
N LEU A 156 0.03 10.04 26.71
CA LEU A 156 -0.97 9.20 27.39
C LEU A 156 -1.13 7.83 26.70
N ALA A 157 -0.97 7.76 25.38
CA ALA A 157 -1.08 6.53 24.59
C ALA A 157 0.15 5.60 24.72
N ARG A 158 1.29 6.06 25.25
CA ARG A 158 2.53 5.27 25.33
C ARG A 158 2.39 3.87 25.95
N PRO A 159 1.70 3.68 27.10
CA PRO A 159 1.56 2.35 27.68
C PRO A 159 0.80 1.39 26.73
N LEU A 160 -0.25 1.91 26.07
CA LEU A 160 -1.02 1.16 25.09
C LEU A 160 -0.17 0.79 23.87
N ILE A 161 0.57 1.74 23.30
CA ILE A 161 1.46 1.49 22.15
C ILE A 161 2.52 0.44 22.50
N ARG A 162 3.09 0.48 23.71
CA ARG A 162 4.04 -0.55 24.17
C ARG A 162 3.39 -1.92 24.25
N HIS A 163 2.18 -1.98 24.81
CA HIS A 163 1.42 -3.23 24.88
C HIS A 163 1.11 -3.79 23.49
N LEU A 164 0.62 -2.95 22.58
CA LEU A 164 0.31 -3.33 21.22
C LEU A 164 1.57 -3.79 20.45
N ARG A 165 2.72 -3.12 20.63
CA ARG A 165 3.99 -3.57 20.05
C ARG A 165 4.41 -4.94 20.56
N THR A 166 4.26 -5.19 21.87
CA THR A 166 4.58 -6.51 22.45
C THR A 166 3.69 -7.59 21.85
N ARG A 167 2.39 -7.30 21.69
CA ARG A 167 1.44 -8.23 21.07
C ARG A 167 1.76 -8.45 19.58
N ASP A 168 2.05 -7.38 18.86
CA ASP A 168 2.44 -7.42 17.45
C ASP A 168 3.66 -8.32 17.20
N MET A 169 4.67 -8.24 18.07
CA MET A 169 5.82 -9.13 18.02
C MET A 169 5.50 -10.57 18.45
N ALA A 170 4.57 -10.75 19.38
CA ALA A 170 4.22 -12.09 19.88
C ALA A 170 3.44 -12.94 18.86
N ILE A 171 2.73 -12.31 17.94
CA ILE A 171 2.00 -13.00 16.87
C ILE A 171 2.85 -13.28 15.61
N ASP A 172 4.00 -12.64 15.48
CA ASP A 172 4.87 -12.79 14.31
C ASP A 172 5.24 -14.25 14.00
N PRO A 173 5.55 -15.13 14.98
CA PRO A 173 5.86 -16.53 14.73
C PRO A 173 4.70 -17.37 14.14
N ARG A 174 3.49 -16.83 14.10
CA ARG A 174 2.32 -17.50 13.50
C ARG A 174 2.27 -17.42 11.98
N VAL A 175 3.07 -16.49 11.40
CA VAL A 175 3.16 -16.31 9.95
C VAL A 175 4.28 -17.18 9.42
N ASP A 176 3.98 -18.07 8.48
CA ASP A 176 4.96 -18.93 7.85
C ASP A 176 5.79 -18.14 6.83
N HIS A 177 5.12 -17.35 5.98
CA HIS A 177 5.79 -16.54 4.97
C HIS A 177 5.20 -15.12 4.85
N TYR A 178 6.08 -14.15 4.58
CA TYR A 178 5.70 -12.76 4.30
C TYR A 178 5.84 -12.40 2.83
N MET A 179 4.79 -11.80 2.25
CA MET A 179 4.86 -11.04 1.01
C MET A 179 4.90 -9.56 1.36
N ALA A 180 5.88 -8.83 0.87
CA ALA A 180 6.02 -7.40 1.08
C ALA A 180 5.59 -6.63 -0.18
N ASN A 181 4.83 -5.54 -0.03
CA ASN A 181 4.39 -4.71 -1.16
C ASN A 181 5.54 -3.94 -1.85
N SER A 182 6.71 -3.86 -1.22
CA SER A 182 7.88 -3.14 -1.75
C SER A 182 9.17 -3.54 -1.04
N PRO A 183 10.34 -3.25 -1.62
CA PRO A 183 11.64 -3.44 -0.95
C PRO A 183 11.78 -2.64 0.36
N ILE A 184 11.05 -1.50 0.48
CA ILE A 184 11.01 -0.70 1.71
C ILE A 184 10.34 -1.49 2.83
N VAL A 185 9.20 -2.12 2.54
CA VAL A 185 8.47 -2.94 3.50
C VAL A 185 9.24 -4.23 3.82
N ALA A 186 9.85 -4.88 2.83
CA ALA A 186 10.74 -6.03 3.05
C ALA A 186 11.88 -5.70 4.03
N ARG A 187 12.54 -4.53 3.84
CA ARG A 187 13.57 -4.05 4.77
C ARG A 187 13.02 -3.80 6.18
N ARG A 188 11.76 -3.32 6.32
CA ARG A 188 11.13 -3.14 7.63
C ARG A 188 10.80 -4.46 8.31
N LEU A 189 10.30 -5.45 7.56
CA LEU A 189 10.08 -6.82 8.06
C LEU A 189 11.38 -7.41 8.62
N GLN A 190 12.46 -7.32 7.86
CA GLN A 190 13.79 -7.75 8.31
C GLN A 190 14.25 -6.98 9.56
N LYS A 191 14.03 -5.66 9.60
CA LYS A 191 14.49 -4.83 10.73
C LYS A 191 13.72 -5.05 12.02
N TYR A 192 12.38 -5.21 11.94
CA TYR A 192 11.52 -5.22 13.12
C TYR A 192 11.13 -6.62 13.59
N TYR A 193 11.03 -7.57 12.65
CA TYR A 193 10.62 -8.94 12.94
C TYR A 193 11.72 -9.97 12.68
N GLU A 194 12.85 -9.56 12.09
CA GLU A 194 13.93 -10.47 11.67
C GLU A 194 13.43 -11.53 10.66
N ARG A 195 12.44 -11.16 9.82
CA ARG A 195 11.79 -12.05 8.85
C ARG A 195 12.18 -11.68 7.43
N ASP A 196 12.56 -12.71 6.67
CA ASP A 196 12.67 -12.62 5.22
C ASP A 196 11.28 -12.52 4.57
N SER A 197 11.21 -11.99 3.37
CA SER A 197 9.96 -11.82 2.64
C SER A 197 10.20 -11.82 1.14
N THR A 198 9.19 -12.25 0.37
CA THR A 198 9.15 -12.06 -1.08
C THR A 198 8.49 -10.73 -1.40
N VAL A 199 9.11 -9.92 -2.26
CA VAL A 199 8.48 -8.69 -2.75
C VAL A 199 7.47 -9.07 -3.84
N VAL A 200 6.20 -8.77 -3.58
CA VAL A 200 5.09 -8.92 -4.53
C VAL A 200 4.44 -7.55 -4.66
N TYR A 201 4.74 -6.84 -5.75
CA TYR A 201 4.21 -5.49 -5.95
C TYR A 201 2.69 -5.51 -6.12
N PRO A 202 1.95 -4.59 -5.48
CA PRO A 202 0.51 -4.44 -5.72
C PRO A 202 0.25 -4.09 -7.19
N PRO A 203 -0.85 -4.58 -7.77
CA PRO A 203 -1.21 -4.21 -9.13
C PRO A 203 -1.65 -2.74 -9.18
N VAL A 204 -1.39 -2.10 -10.30
CA VAL A 204 -1.87 -0.76 -10.64
C VAL A 204 -2.75 -0.89 -11.88
N ASP A 205 -3.86 -0.17 -11.92
CA ASP A 205 -4.75 -0.13 -13.07
C ASP A 205 -4.09 0.65 -14.23
N LEU A 206 -3.22 -0.04 -14.95
CA LEU A 206 -2.49 0.54 -16.07
C LEU A 206 -3.38 0.78 -17.30
N ASP A 207 -4.47 0.03 -17.42
CA ASP A 207 -5.41 0.11 -18.56
C ASP A 207 -6.23 1.41 -18.52
N SER A 208 -6.49 1.94 -17.34
CA SER A 208 -7.17 3.23 -17.16
C SER A 208 -6.25 4.42 -17.36
N CYS A 209 -4.93 4.21 -17.42
CA CYS A 209 -3.94 5.26 -17.64
C CYS A 209 -3.77 5.56 -19.13
N TYR A 210 -3.83 6.83 -19.51
CA TYR A 210 -3.64 7.27 -20.89
C TYR A 210 -2.87 8.58 -20.96
N GLU A 211 -2.26 8.84 -22.10
CA GLU A 211 -1.53 10.09 -22.35
C GLU A 211 -2.44 11.11 -23.06
N GLY A 212 -2.52 12.31 -22.49
CA GLY A 212 -3.26 13.45 -23.02
C GLY A 212 -2.33 14.62 -23.34
N GLU A 213 -2.91 15.68 -23.93
CA GLU A 213 -2.19 16.92 -24.19
C GLU A 213 -1.80 17.61 -22.87
N ASP A 214 -0.55 18.11 -22.81
CA ASP A 214 -0.06 18.89 -21.68
C ASP A 214 -0.80 20.23 -21.58
N GLU A 215 -1.61 20.42 -20.52
CA GLU A 215 -2.32 21.67 -20.24
C GLU A 215 -1.48 22.66 -19.40
N GLY A 216 -0.21 22.34 -19.13
CA GLY A 216 0.78 23.27 -18.54
C GLY A 216 0.73 23.34 -17.01
N TYR A 217 0.01 22.47 -16.30
CA TYR A 217 -0.02 22.44 -14.85
C TYR A 217 0.78 21.27 -14.27
N TYR A 218 1.37 21.48 -13.12
CA TYR A 218 1.90 20.43 -12.26
C TYR A 218 0.79 19.87 -11.38
N LEU A 219 0.81 18.57 -11.11
CA LEU A 219 -0.24 17.89 -10.36
C LEU A 219 0.31 17.31 -9.06
N HIS A 220 -0.39 17.51 -7.96
CA HIS A 220 -0.27 16.70 -6.76
C HIS A 220 -1.57 15.94 -6.51
N LEU A 221 -1.49 14.62 -6.38
CA LEU A 221 -2.62 13.74 -6.05
C LEU A 221 -2.38 13.05 -4.72
N GLY A 222 -3.27 13.28 -3.76
CA GLY A 222 -3.21 12.66 -2.45
C GLY A 222 -4.06 13.42 -1.43
N ARG A 223 -4.30 12.78 -0.28
CA ARG A 223 -4.93 13.49 0.84
C ARG A 223 -4.03 14.62 1.34
N LEU A 224 -4.63 15.70 1.79
CA LEU A 224 -3.90 16.83 2.36
C LEU A 224 -3.43 16.51 3.81
N ASP A 225 -2.53 15.55 3.92
CA ASP A 225 -1.90 15.12 5.18
C ASP A 225 -0.48 15.65 5.27
N GLU A 226 0.00 15.94 6.49
CA GLU A 226 1.38 16.40 6.75
C GLU A 226 2.42 15.41 6.19
N GLU A 227 2.15 14.10 6.29
CA GLU A 227 3.04 13.04 5.79
C GLU A 227 3.19 13.04 4.26
N LYS A 228 2.31 13.71 3.53
CA LYS A 228 2.38 13.89 2.07
C LYS A 228 3.21 15.09 1.63
N GLY A 229 3.69 15.89 2.58
CA GLY A 229 4.58 17.04 2.32
C GLY A 229 3.94 18.12 1.44
N VAL A 230 2.63 18.31 1.57
CA VAL A 230 1.87 19.29 0.77
C VAL A 230 2.29 20.74 1.05
N PRO A 231 2.58 21.15 2.30
CA PRO A 231 3.05 22.51 2.57
C PRO A 231 4.31 22.88 1.80
N GLU A 232 5.30 21.98 1.72
CA GLU A 232 6.52 22.20 0.98
C GLU A 232 6.28 22.33 -0.53
N ILE A 233 5.30 21.55 -1.07
CA ILE A 233 4.88 21.67 -2.48
C ILE A 233 4.25 23.05 -2.71
N VAL A 234 3.30 23.47 -1.88
CA VAL A 234 2.62 24.78 -1.98
C VAL A 234 3.65 25.91 -1.92
N GLU A 235 4.57 25.88 -0.95
CA GLU A 235 5.64 26.87 -0.81
C GLU A 235 6.57 26.91 -2.04
N ALA A 236 6.86 25.73 -2.62
CA ALA A 236 7.71 25.66 -3.82
C ALA A 236 7.09 26.37 -5.04
N PHE A 237 5.77 26.30 -5.20
CA PHE A 237 5.06 26.88 -6.34
C PHE A 237 4.61 28.33 -6.10
N ARG A 238 4.40 28.73 -4.85
CA ARG A 238 3.92 30.08 -4.53
C ARG A 238 4.79 31.17 -5.16
N GLY A 239 4.15 32.08 -5.91
CA GLY A 239 4.81 33.21 -6.56
C GLY A 239 5.69 32.85 -7.76
N THR A 240 5.59 31.63 -8.27
CA THR A 240 6.20 31.23 -9.54
C THR A 240 5.23 31.43 -10.72
N ALA A 241 5.71 31.25 -11.94
CA ALA A 241 4.86 31.25 -13.14
C ALA A 241 4.20 29.89 -13.41
N HIS A 242 4.55 28.87 -12.66
CA HIS A 242 4.07 27.51 -12.86
C HIS A 242 2.72 27.30 -12.18
N GLN A 243 1.78 26.67 -12.87
CA GLN A 243 0.47 26.32 -12.34
C GLN A 243 0.58 25.01 -11.55
N LEU A 244 -0.05 24.95 -10.37
CA LEU A 244 -0.15 23.76 -9.54
C LEU A 244 -1.62 23.40 -9.28
N VAL A 245 -1.99 22.16 -9.55
CA VAL A 245 -3.27 21.58 -9.18
C VAL A 245 -3.04 20.60 -8.04
N LEU A 246 -3.74 20.80 -6.93
CA LEU A 246 -3.83 19.88 -5.81
C LEU A 246 -5.18 19.15 -5.90
N ALA A 247 -5.20 17.82 -5.90
CA ALA A 247 -6.42 17.04 -5.88
C ALA A 247 -6.32 15.87 -4.89
N GLY A 248 -7.43 15.55 -4.25
CA GLY A 248 -7.54 14.48 -3.26
C GLY A 248 -8.39 14.86 -2.06
N GLY A 249 -8.63 13.90 -1.19
CA GLY A 249 -9.48 14.08 -0.03
C GLY A 249 -8.92 15.03 1.02
N GLU A 250 -9.82 15.53 1.86
CA GLU A 250 -9.43 16.33 3.03
C GLU A 250 -8.61 15.49 4.02
N GLY A 251 -7.42 15.96 4.33
CA GLY A 251 -6.54 15.41 5.35
C GLY A 251 -6.48 16.30 6.58
N ASP A 252 -5.56 16.00 7.47
CA ASP A 252 -5.38 16.69 8.76
C ASP A 252 -4.91 18.15 8.63
N ILE A 253 -4.35 18.54 7.48
CA ILE A 253 -3.86 19.89 7.20
C ILE A 253 -4.66 20.63 6.12
N ALA A 254 -5.82 20.12 5.70
CA ALA A 254 -6.61 20.69 4.61
C ALA A 254 -6.95 22.19 4.82
N GLU A 255 -7.34 22.56 6.03
CA GLU A 255 -7.68 23.95 6.38
C GLU A 255 -6.42 24.86 6.33
N SER A 256 -5.28 24.39 6.83
CA SER A 256 -4.01 25.13 6.73
C SER A 256 -3.61 25.35 5.26
N VAL A 257 -3.69 24.31 4.44
CA VAL A 257 -3.38 24.40 3.01
C VAL A 257 -4.31 25.39 2.29
N ARG A 258 -5.64 25.37 2.58
CA ARG A 258 -6.57 26.35 2.00
C ARG A 258 -6.20 27.79 2.34
N GLN A 259 -5.80 28.04 3.59
CA GLN A 259 -5.33 29.37 4.01
C GLN A 259 -4.02 29.76 3.33
N GLU A 260 -3.11 28.82 3.12
CA GLU A 260 -1.85 29.08 2.45
C GLU A 260 -2.01 29.37 0.96
N ILE A 261 -2.96 28.74 0.27
CA ILE A 261 -3.22 29.00 -1.16
C ILE A 261 -4.12 30.20 -1.40
N ASP A 262 -4.76 30.75 -0.35
CA ASP A 262 -5.61 31.93 -0.49
C ASP A 262 -4.80 33.12 -1.07
N GLY A 263 -5.29 33.66 -2.19
CA GLY A 263 -4.61 34.72 -2.95
C GLY A 263 -3.42 34.26 -3.80
N ALA A 264 -3.20 32.97 -3.97
CA ALA A 264 -2.20 32.44 -4.90
C ALA A 264 -2.87 32.10 -6.24
N ASP A 265 -2.77 33.00 -7.23
CA ASP A 265 -3.44 32.86 -8.52
C ASP A 265 -2.96 31.64 -9.36
N ASN A 266 -1.86 31.03 -8.97
CA ASN A 266 -1.24 29.89 -9.67
C ASN A 266 -1.40 28.54 -8.95
N ILE A 267 -2.20 28.44 -7.87
CA ILE A 267 -2.42 27.19 -7.13
C ILE A 267 -3.92 26.96 -6.97
N GLU A 268 -4.40 25.82 -7.48
CA GLU A 268 -5.80 25.42 -7.41
C GLU A 268 -5.94 24.15 -6.54
N TYR A 269 -6.90 24.11 -5.62
CA TYR A 269 -7.30 22.90 -4.90
C TYR A 269 -8.70 22.45 -5.36
N ARG A 270 -8.77 21.25 -5.94
CA ARG A 270 -10.01 20.68 -6.50
C ARG A 270 -10.80 19.82 -5.52
N GLY A 271 -10.24 19.52 -4.35
CA GLY A 271 -10.90 18.59 -3.42
C GLY A 271 -10.82 17.14 -3.89
N PHE A 272 -11.73 16.30 -3.37
CA PHE A 272 -11.85 14.92 -3.79
C PHE A 272 -12.32 14.85 -5.26
N VAL A 273 -11.64 14.03 -6.04
CA VAL A 273 -11.94 13.79 -7.46
C VAL A 273 -12.31 12.33 -7.68
N SER A 274 -13.17 12.07 -8.65
CA SER A 274 -13.51 10.71 -9.07
C SER A 274 -12.31 10.01 -9.74
N GLU A 275 -12.34 8.68 -9.84
CA GLU A 275 -11.31 7.92 -10.56
C GLU A 275 -11.13 8.42 -12.00
N SER A 276 -12.22 8.67 -12.71
CA SER A 276 -12.16 9.19 -14.07
C SER A 276 -11.51 10.57 -14.16
N GLU A 277 -11.82 11.49 -13.22
CA GLU A 277 -11.18 12.80 -13.14
C GLU A 277 -9.69 12.68 -12.73
N LYS A 278 -9.35 11.72 -11.87
CA LYS A 278 -7.96 11.42 -11.49
C LYS A 278 -7.12 11.09 -12.73
N TYR A 279 -7.60 10.13 -13.57
CA TYR A 279 -6.88 9.75 -14.78
C TYR A 279 -6.85 10.88 -15.82
N GLU A 280 -7.91 11.69 -15.91
CA GLU A 280 -7.91 12.87 -16.76
C GLU A 280 -6.86 13.89 -16.31
N LEU A 281 -6.78 14.19 -15.02
CA LEU A 281 -5.77 15.09 -14.45
C LEU A 281 -4.35 14.55 -14.67
N LEU A 282 -4.11 13.26 -14.45
CA LEU A 282 -2.82 12.62 -14.71
C LEU A 282 -2.45 12.71 -16.19
N SER A 283 -3.41 12.43 -17.08
CA SER A 283 -3.13 12.44 -18.54
C SER A 283 -2.73 13.79 -19.09
N LYS A 284 -3.20 14.89 -18.46
CA LYS A 284 -3.05 16.27 -18.96
C LYS A 284 -2.03 17.11 -18.18
N CYS A 285 -1.56 16.62 -17.03
CA CYS A 285 -0.55 17.37 -16.28
C CYS A 285 0.78 17.40 -17.03
N ARG A 286 1.60 18.39 -16.71
CA ARG A 286 2.97 18.53 -17.18
C ARG A 286 3.90 17.51 -16.52
N ALA A 287 3.77 17.36 -15.21
CA ALA A 287 4.43 16.34 -14.40
C ALA A 287 3.67 16.17 -13.07
N LEU A 288 3.83 15.01 -12.43
CA LEU A 288 3.40 14.78 -11.07
C LEU A 288 4.46 15.30 -10.10
N VAL A 289 4.04 16.02 -9.05
CA VAL A 289 4.89 16.39 -7.91
C VAL A 289 4.45 15.58 -6.71
N PHE A 290 5.33 14.70 -6.23
CA PHE A 290 5.07 13.78 -5.12
C PHE A 290 6.11 13.97 -4.02
N ASN A 291 5.67 14.33 -2.79
CA ASN A 291 6.58 14.64 -1.67
C ASN A 291 6.31 13.77 -0.43
N GLY A 292 5.65 12.61 -0.62
CA GLY A 292 5.35 11.69 0.48
C GLY A 292 6.60 11.24 1.24
N CYS A 293 6.58 11.41 2.55
CA CYS A 293 7.70 11.05 3.42
C CYS A 293 7.73 9.54 3.65
N ASN A 294 8.82 8.88 3.25
CA ASN A 294 9.08 7.46 3.47
C ASN A 294 7.88 6.57 3.06
N GLU A 295 7.33 6.85 1.88
CA GLU A 295 6.16 6.17 1.33
C GLU A 295 6.44 4.67 1.13
N ASP A 296 5.49 3.83 1.47
CA ASP A 296 5.67 2.38 1.46
C ASP A 296 5.64 1.81 0.04
N PHE A 297 4.73 2.32 -0.81
CA PHE A 297 4.61 1.96 -2.23
C PHE A 297 4.37 3.19 -3.11
N GLY A 298 3.23 3.87 -2.95
CA GLY A 298 2.90 5.05 -3.75
C GLY A 298 2.39 4.69 -5.14
N ILE A 299 1.10 4.40 -5.27
CA ILE A 299 0.45 4.05 -6.54
C ILE A 299 0.51 5.22 -7.53
N VAL A 300 0.24 6.44 -7.07
CA VAL A 300 0.10 7.63 -7.92
C VAL A 300 1.35 7.95 -8.78
N PRO A 301 2.59 7.85 -8.28
CA PRO A 301 3.79 7.91 -9.12
C PRO A 301 3.82 6.93 -10.29
N ILE A 302 3.33 5.70 -10.06
CA ILE A 302 3.28 4.67 -11.11
C ILE A 302 2.18 5.01 -12.12
N GLU A 303 0.99 5.42 -11.67
CA GLU A 303 -0.10 5.89 -12.54
C GLU A 303 0.32 7.09 -13.41
N ALA A 304 1.11 8.01 -12.84
CA ALA A 304 1.65 9.15 -13.61
C ALA A 304 2.60 8.69 -14.72
N ASN A 305 3.52 7.78 -14.41
CA ASN A 305 4.40 7.21 -15.42
C ASN A 305 3.62 6.40 -16.48
N ALA A 306 2.61 5.63 -16.06
CA ALA A 306 1.72 4.92 -16.97
C ALA A 306 0.95 5.87 -17.91
N SER A 307 0.64 7.09 -17.43
CA SER A 307 0.05 8.16 -18.22
C SER A 307 1.09 8.95 -19.06
N GLY A 308 2.34 8.48 -19.14
CA GLY A 308 3.41 9.12 -19.91
C GLY A 308 3.97 10.39 -19.25
N LYS A 309 3.67 10.62 -17.96
CA LYS A 309 4.08 11.84 -17.25
C LYS A 309 5.28 11.60 -16.34
N ALA A 310 6.21 12.54 -16.33
CA ALA A 310 7.34 12.53 -15.43
C ALA A 310 6.89 12.67 -13.96
N VAL A 311 7.64 12.07 -13.04
CA VAL A 311 7.41 12.17 -11.60
C VAL A 311 8.54 12.94 -10.95
N LEU A 312 8.23 14.07 -10.31
CA LEU A 312 9.16 14.80 -9.46
C LEU A 312 8.93 14.36 -8.03
N THR A 313 9.82 13.53 -7.51
CA THR A 313 9.60 12.88 -6.20
C THR A 313 10.77 13.08 -5.25
N ARG A 314 10.46 12.98 -3.95
CA ARG A 314 11.45 12.95 -2.90
C ARG A 314 12.33 11.69 -3.01
N ASP A 315 13.65 11.85 -2.86
CA ASP A 315 14.63 10.75 -2.83
C ASP A 315 14.52 9.95 -1.52
N GLU A 316 13.33 9.39 -1.29
CA GLU A 316 12.98 8.65 -0.09
C GLU A 316 11.79 7.72 -0.34
N GLY A 317 11.72 6.61 0.41
CA GLY A 317 10.64 5.64 0.25
C GLY A 317 10.72 4.86 -1.05
N PHE A 318 9.62 4.19 -1.41
CA PHE A 318 9.58 3.43 -2.66
C PHE A 318 9.54 4.33 -3.90
N PRO A 319 8.82 5.47 -3.94
CA PRO A 319 8.88 6.37 -5.10
C PRO A 319 10.30 6.85 -5.43
N GLY A 320 11.15 7.11 -4.41
CA GLY A 320 12.56 7.44 -4.60
C GLY A 320 13.40 6.29 -5.18
N LEU A 321 12.99 5.03 -4.96
CA LEU A 321 13.63 3.86 -5.59
C LEU A 321 13.08 3.57 -6.99
N PHE A 322 11.80 3.86 -7.21
CA PHE A 322 11.12 3.65 -8.49
C PHE A 322 11.56 4.66 -9.55
N VAL A 323 11.81 5.91 -9.16
CA VAL A 323 12.21 6.96 -10.08
C VAL A 323 13.70 6.89 -10.42
N SER A 324 14.00 6.54 -11.66
CA SER A 324 15.33 6.69 -12.28
C SER A 324 15.54 8.13 -12.69
N ASN A 325 16.40 8.85 -11.94
CA ASN A 325 16.59 10.30 -12.08
C ASN A 325 17.06 10.72 -13.49
N GLY A 326 16.19 11.40 -14.23
CA GLY A 326 16.39 11.85 -15.62
C GLY A 326 15.75 10.93 -16.67
N GLU A 327 15.28 9.73 -16.32
CA GLU A 327 14.66 8.77 -17.24
C GLU A 327 13.12 8.82 -17.17
N ASN A 328 12.52 8.56 -16.01
CA ASN A 328 11.08 8.57 -15.80
C ASN A 328 10.63 9.66 -14.82
N GLY A 329 11.56 10.46 -14.30
CA GLY A 329 11.30 11.56 -13.39
C GLY A 329 12.57 12.19 -12.84
N LEU A 330 12.43 13.06 -11.84
CA LEU A 330 13.52 13.72 -11.15
C LEU A 330 13.40 13.55 -9.64
N LEU A 331 14.55 13.45 -8.97
CA LEU A 331 14.64 13.34 -7.52
C LEU A 331 14.93 14.69 -6.87
N HIS A 332 14.32 14.95 -5.70
CA HIS A 332 14.56 16.12 -4.86
C HIS A 332 14.69 15.74 -3.37
N ASP A 333 15.17 16.64 -2.53
CA ASP A 333 15.41 16.40 -1.09
C ASP A 333 14.16 16.54 -0.20
N GLY A 334 12.99 16.80 -0.78
CA GLY A 334 11.73 17.00 -0.06
C GLY A 334 11.51 18.42 0.46
N SER A 335 12.50 19.32 0.41
CA SER A 335 12.33 20.73 0.78
C SER A 335 11.64 21.52 -0.33
N SER A 336 10.98 22.62 0.02
CA SER A 336 10.39 23.55 -0.98
C SER A 336 11.43 24.07 -1.98
N ALA A 337 12.65 24.31 -1.55
CA ALA A 337 13.75 24.71 -2.42
C ALA A 337 14.18 23.58 -3.37
N GLY A 338 14.25 22.34 -2.88
CA GLY A 338 14.56 21.17 -3.68
C GLY A 338 13.49 20.86 -4.71
N ILE A 339 12.20 20.95 -4.34
CA ILE A 339 11.07 20.80 -5.26
C ILE A 339 11.13 21.87 -6.37
N ARG A 340 11.33 23.14 -6.00
CA ARG A 340 11.46 24.24 -6.97
C ARG A 340 12.63 24.00 -7.94
N SER A 341 13.77 23.57 -7.43
CA SER A 341 14.94 23.23 -8.26
C SER A 341 14.65 22.08 -9.23
N ALA A 342 13.90 21.06 -8.80
CA ALA A 342 13.49 19.96 -9.66
C ALA A 342 12.53 20.42 -10.76
N VAL A 343 11.56 21.28 -10.43
CA VAL A 343 10.64 21.90 -11.41
C VAL A 343 11.44 22.73 -12.43
N GLU A 344 12.34 23.60 -12.00
CA GLU A 344 13.17 24.43 -12.88
C GLU A 344 14.11 23.59 -13.78
N ARG A 345 14.63 22.49 -13.23
CA ARG A 345 15.42 21.54 -14.00
C ARG A 345 14.56 20.83 -15.05
N PHE A 346 13.38 20.37 -14.67
CA PHE A 346 12.45 19.71 -15.59
C PHE A 346 12.02 20.64 -16.73
N GLU A 347 11.74 21.93 -16.45
CA GLU A 347 11.41 22.91 -17.47
C GLU A 347 12.55 23.16 -18.47
N ARG A 348 13.79 23.11 -18.01
CA ARG A 348 14.97 23.36 -18.84
C ARG A 348 15.43 22.17 -19.65
N GLU A 349 15.36 20.96 -19.05
CA GLU A 349 16.01 19.75 -19.56
C GLU A 349 14.99 18.65 -19.95
N GLY A 350 13.80 18.64 -19.32
CA GLY A 350 12.86 17.51 -19.42
C GLY A 350 13.40 16.24 -18.77
N ILE A 351 12.99 15.11 -19.31
CA ILE A 351 13.53 13.77 -19.03
C ILE A 351 13.94 13.11 -20.35
N GLU A 352 14.90 12.20 -20.32
CA GLU A 352 15.46 11.56 -21.51
C GLU A 352 14.73 10.26 -21.89
N GLY A 353 14.15 9.56 -20.90
CA GLY A 353 13.50 8.26 -21.08
C GLY A 353 12.00 8.36 -21.36
N ASN A 354 11.39 7.19 -21.54
CA ASN A 354 9.94 7.05 -21.65
C ASN A 354 9.37 6.52 -20.31
N PRO A 355 8.58 7.31 -19.57
CA PRO A 355 8.01 6.87 -18.28
C PRO A 355 7.27 5.56 -18.34
N LYS A 356 6.57 5.25 -19.44
CA LYS A 356 5.79 4.04 -19.63
C LYS A 356 6.60 2.74 -19.62
N GLU A 357 7.89 2.80 -19.91
CA GLU A 357 8.76 1.62 -19.91
C GLU A 357 9.09 1.10 -18.51
N HIS A 358 8.76 1.87 -17.47
CA HIS A 358 9.08 1.54 -16.07
C HIS A 358 7.91 0.90 -15.30
N VAL A 359 6.72 0.73 -15.91
CA VAL A 359 5.50 0.38 -15.14
C VAL A 359 5.00 -1.04 -15.34
N GLU A 360 5.47 -1.79 -16.34
CA GLU A 360 4.97 -3.12 -16.70
C GLU A 360 5.00 -4.11 -15.53
N THR A 361 6.01 -4.02 -14.67
CA THR A 361 6.15 -4.86 -13.48
C THR A 361 5.04 -4.66 -12.44
N PHE A 362 4.19 -3.64 -12.61
CA PHE A 362 3.05 -3.33 -11.75
C PHE A 362 1.71 -3.66 -12.39
N SER A 363 1.71 -4.32 -13.55
CA SER A 363 0.49 -4.80 -14.20
C SER A 363 -0.20 -5.88 -13.36
N LEU A 364 -1.51 -6.08 -13.59
CA LEU A 364 -2.26 -7.15 -12.94
C LEU A 364 -1.69 -8.53 -13.29
N ASP A 365 -1.24 -8.73 -14.52
CA ASP A 365 -0.62 -9.98 -14.98
C ASP A 365 0.70 -10.25 -14.24
N ALA A 366 1.56 -9.24 -14.08
CA ALA A 366 2.82 -9.36 -13.35
C ALA A 366 2.57 -9.64 -11.85
N PHE A 367 1.59 -8.99 -11.26
CA PHE A 367 1.14 -9.27 -9.89
C PHE A 367 0.64 -10.71 -9.76
N GLY A 368 -0.25 -11.14 -10.65
CA GLY A 368 -0.82 -12.50 -10.65
C GLY A 368 0.27 -13.57 -10.74
N ALA A 369 1.20 -13.41 -11.68
CA ALA A 369 2.33 -14.34 -11.85
C ALA A 369 3.23 -14.39 -10.59
N SER A 370 3.53 -13.25 -9.99
CA SER A 370 4.35 -13.16 -8.77
C SER A 370 3.64 -13.75 -7.55
N LEU A 371 2.34 -13.46 -7.38
CA LEU A 371 1.50 -13.98 -6.30
C LEU A 371 1.42 -15.50 -6.37
N THR A 372 0.99 -16.04 -7.51
CA THR A 372 0.74 -17.48 -7.70
C THR A 372 2.04 -18.29 -7.59
N SER A 373 3.14 -17.82 -8.20
CA SER A 373 4.44 -18.51 -8.09
C SER A 373 4.98 -18.48 -6.66
N THR A 374 4.73 -17.42 -5.90
CA THR A 374 5.17 -17.33 -4.49
C THR A 374 4.36 -18.31 -3.64
N ILE A 375 3.03 -18.36 -3.78
CA ILE A 375 2.17 -19.29 -3.03
C ILE A 375 2.58 -20.74 -3.33
N ALA A 376 2.70 -21.11 -4.61
CA ALA A 376 3.05 -22.47 -5.01
C ALA A 376 4.41 -22.92 -4.43
N ARG A 377 5.43 -22.06 -4.50
CA ARG A 377 6.76 -22.32 -3.95
C ARG A 377 6.73 -22.51 -2.43
N GLU A 378 6.06 -21.60 -1.72
CA GLU A 378 6.01 -21.65 -0.26
C GLU A 378 5.18 -22.83 0.23
N TYR A 379 4.08 -23.17 -0.44
CA TYR A 379 3.27 -24.32 -0.10
C TYR A 379 4.02 -25.65 -0.34
N ASP A 380 4.75 -25.78 -1.45
CA ASP A 380 5.60 -26.95 -1.71
C ASP A 380 6.68 -27.11 -0.63
N SER A 381 7.27 -26.02 -0.18
CA SER A 381 8.25 -26.01 0.90
C SER A 381 7.63 -26.38 2.25
N PHE A 382 6.45 -25.83 2.54
CA PHE A 382 5.68 -26.08 3.76
C PHE A 382 5.26 -27.57 3.87
N ARG A 383 4.72 -28.15 2.79
CA ARG A 383 4.36 -29.58 2.75
C ARG A 383 5.51 -30.52 3.01
N LYS A 384 6.71 -30.20 2.54
CA LYS A 384 7.90 -31.02 2.80
C LYS A 384 8.28 -31.04 4.27
N LEU A 385 7.94 -30.01 5.04
CA LEU A 385 8.16 -29.94 6.49
C LEU A 385 7.08 -30.65 7.28
N THR A 386 5.82 -30.64 6.83
CA THR A 386 4.68 -31.24 7.53
C THR A 386 4.50 -32.74 7.24
N THR A 387 5.16 -33.28 6.21
CA THR A 387 5.06 -34.71 5.83
C THR A 387 6.06 -35.59 6.62
N ILE A 388 6.71 -35.07 7.67
CA ILE A 388 7.57 -35.82 8.59
C ILE A 388 6.75 -36.24 9.79
#